data_0c3cfecb7e626344004b7742b7b7fe3a
#
_entry.id   0c3cfecb7e626344004b7742b7b7fe3a
#
_cell.length_a   1.000
_cell.length_b   1.000
_cell.length_c   1.000
_cell.angle_alpha   90.00
_cell.angle_beta   90.00
_cell.angle_gamma   90.00
#
_symmetry.space_group_name_H-M   'P 1'
#
loop_
_entity.id
_entity.type
_entity.pdbx_description
1 polymer ?
#
loop_
_entity_poly.entity_id
_entity_poly.type
_entity_poly.pdbx_seq_one_letter_code
_entity_poly.pdbx_strand_id
1 'polypeptide(L)'
;MLAAGAAAGWFLHVRTAGRDVVGSPSVEFVTTAGPAAVTTTPAATAPARPTLPPVIWPTYGLDNRRLRTFPGGPKPPFRTLWSYRGGSLLEFPPTLAYGRLTISTNRGRLVSLDAATGKARWTFESGRCVAASPAVANRVVYASFMNRPPCNASGSALDGQVVAFDALTGKVRWRATVGVNESSPLVAGGLVTVGDWNGDVTALDARTGVQRWRFHTGDKVKGAPALADGRLVIGSYDGSVVALNPQTGALLWKASAQERIGSRGTFYATAALAFGRVYVGATDGKVYSFGAESGKLRWSQSTGGYVYASAAIWRQSVLVGSYSGSFFSLDAATGAVNWRFRAPGPISGSAVVIGDVVYVATLARTTYALDAATGKLLWTFPDGQYGAAITDGTHLYLVGTTRLYAMVPRG
;
A
#
# COMPACT_ATOMS: atom_id res chain seq x y z
N MET A 1 -32.49 -1.86 -11.89
CA MET A 1 -32.29 -3.26 -12.31
C MET A 1 -31.22 -3.43 -13.40
N LEU A 2 -30.07 -2.74 -13.34
CA LEU A 2 -28.98 -2.83 -14.34
C LEU A 2 -27.62 -3.24 -13.75
N ALA A 3 -27.53 -3.55 -12.47
CA ALA A 3 -26.27 -3.94 -11.83
C ALA A 3 -26.03 -5.46 -11.74
N ALA A 4 -27.03 -6.30 -11.94
CA ALA A 4 -26.90 -7.75 -11.81
C ALA A 4 -26.34 -8.44 -13.06
N GLY A 5 -26.52 -7.87 -14.26
CA GLY A 5 -26.06 -8.45 -15.51
C GLY A 5 -24.53 -8.29 -15.76
N ALA A 6 -23.91 -7.22 -15.26
CA ALA A 6 -22.49 -6.97 -15.42
C ALA A 6 -21.62 -7.90 -14.56
N ALA A 7 -22.08 -8.31 -13.37
CA ALA A 7 -21.32 -9.16 -12.47
C ALA A 7 -21.17 -10.60 -12.99
N ALA A 8 -22.19 -11.17 -13.65
CA ALA A 8 -22.14 -12.54 -14.16
C ALA A 8 -21.21 -12.68 -15.38
N GLY A 9 -21.18 -11.69 -16.27
CA GLY A 9 -20.26 -11.68 -17.41
C GLY A 9 -18.78 -11.54 -17.02
N TRP A 10 -18.49 -10.87 -15.91
CA TRP A 10 -17.16 -10.66 -15.37
C TRP A 10 -16.54 -11.91 -14.75
N PHE A 11 -17.35 -12.72 -14.07
CA PHE A 11 -16.89 -14.00 -13.48
C PHE A 11 -16.43 -15.01 -14.54
N LEU A 12 -17.07 -15.05 -15.68
CA LEU A 12 -16.66 -15.91 -16.81
C LEU A 12 -15.32 -15.45 -17.42
N HIS A 13 -15.04 -14.15 -17.37
CA HIS A 13 -13.82 -13.57 -17.93
C HIS A 13 -12.55 -13.95 -17.13
N VAL A 14 -12.60 -14.03 -15.81
CA VAL A 14 -11.45 -14.39 -14.95
C VAL A 14 -11.12 -15.88 -15.02
N ARG A 15 -12.07 -16.77 -15.30
CA ARG A 15 -11.87 -18.23 -15.36
C ARG A 15 -11.02 -18.72 -16.53
N THR A 16 -10.77 -17.90 -17.54
CA THR A 16 -10.03 -18.30 -18.76
C THR A 16 -8.67 -17.64 -18.91
N ALA A 17 -8.13 -17.00 -17.85
CA ALA A 17 -6.72 -16.53 -17.82
C ALA A 17 -5.78 -17.73 -18.01
N GLY A 18 -4.72 -17.55 -18.80
CA GLY A 18 -3.76 -18.60 -19.13
C GLY A 18 -3.28 -19.42 -17.92
N ARG A 19 -2.68 -20.57 -18.15
CA ARG A 19 -2.23 -21.48 -17.06
C ARG A 19 -1.33 -20.76 -16.07
N ASP A 20 -1.43 -21.13 -14.80
CA ASP A 20 -0.52 -20.65 -13.77
C ASP A 20 0.91 -21.15 -14.05
N VAL A 21 1.88 -20.30 -13.72
CA VAL A 21 3.30 -20.63 -13.84
C VAL A 21 3.82 -20.99 -12.46
N VAL A 22 4.37 -22.19 -12.33
CA VAL A 22 4.99 -22.68 -11.08
C VAL A 22 6.41 -22.14 -11.01
N GLY A 23 6.79 -21.56 -9.88
CA GLY A 23 8.12 -21.03 -9.62
C GLY A 23 9.12 -22.07 -9.11
N SER A 24 10.37 -21.63 -8.99
CA SER A 24 11.45 -22.42 -8.40
C SER A 24 12.22 -21.59 -7.36
N PRO A 25 12.58 -22.17 -6.21
CA PRO A 25 13.39 -21.48 -5.19
C PRO A 25 14.85 -21.31 -5.62
N SER A 26 15.31 -22.00 -6.68
CA SER A 26 16.69 -21.92 -7.15
C SER A 26 16.97 -20.75 -8.10
N VAL A 27 15.94 -19.98 -8.51
CA VAL A 27 16.07 -18.93 -9.54
C VAL A 27 15.70 -17.58 -8.97
N GLU A 28 16.66 -16.65 -8.86
CA GLU A 28 16.48 -15.29 -8.31
C GLU A 28 15.64 -15.29 -7.01
N PHE A 29 15.99 -16.16 -6.06
CA PHE A 29 15.35 -16.19 -4.76
C PHE A 29 16.42 -16.16 -3.67
N VAL A 30 16.41 -15.10 -2.85
CA VAL A 30 17.38 -14.88 -1.77
C VAL A 30 16.68 -15.08 -0.44
N THR A 31 17.07 -16.11 0.31
CA THR A 31 16.46 -16.47 1.60
C THR A 31 16.82 -15.53 2.75
N THR A 32 17.88 -14.71 2.59
CA THR A 32 18.42 -13.80 3.63
C THR A 32 17.92 -12.37 3.50
N ALA A 33 16.63 -12.14 3.52
CA ALA A 33 16.08 -10.79 3.66
C ALA A 33 15.47 -10.62 5.05
N GLY A 34 16.31 -10.67 6.07
CA GLY A 34 15.95 -10.15 7.39
C GLY A 34 15.79 -8.62 7.34
N PRO A 35 14.95 -8.01 8.19
CA PRO A 35 14.92 -6.57 8.31
C PRO A 35 16.32 -6.09 8.72
N ALA A 36 16.81 -5.04 8.05
CA ALA A 36 18.03 -4.38 8.47
C ALA A 36 17.85 -3.93 9.93
N ALA A 37 18.63 -4.50 10.84
CA ALA A 37 18.64 -4.08 12.22
C ALA A 37 19.09 -2.63 12.26
N VAL A 38 18.26 -1.74 12.79
CA VAL A 38 18.68 -0.38 13.13
C VAL A 38 19.60 -0.50 14.32
N THR A 39 20.90 -0.54 14.09
CA THR A 39 21.92 -0.46 15.13
C THR A 39 21.95 0.97 15.64
N THR A 40 21.37 1.19 16.80
CA THR A 40 21.59 2.41 17.59
C THR A 40 22.90 2.27 18.34
N THR A 41 23.93 2.97 17.89
CA THR A 41 25.17 3.17 18.67
C THR A 41 24.87 4.17 19.79
N PRO A 42 25.20 3.88 21.05
CA PRO A 42 25.03 4.84 22.13
C PRO A 42 26.05 5.96 22.00
N ALA A 43 25.61 7.17 21.72
CA ALA A 43 26.45 8.36 21.78
C ALA A 43 26.37 8.99 23.19
N ALA A 44 27.49 9.47 23.68
CA ALA A 44 27.69 10.05 25.00
C ALA A 44 26.75 11.23 25.31
N THR A 45 26.36 11.30 26.57
CA THR A 45 25.42 12.21 27.21
C THR A 45 25.81 13.68 27.14
N ALA A 46 25.06 14.43 26.31
CA ALA A 46 24.81 15.86 26.52
C ALA A 46 23.37 16.02 27.06
N PRO A 47 23.02 17.13 27.78
CA PRO A 47 21.68 17.30 28.35
C PRO A 47 20.62 17.21 27.26
N ALA A 48 19.72 16.24 27.43
CA ALA A 48 18.76 15.84 26.41
C ALA A 48 17.77 16.98 26.08
N ARG A 49 17.87 17.58 24.91
CA ARG A 49 16.74 18.24 24.29
C ARG A 49 15.59 17.22 24.18
N PRO A 50 14.33 17.61 24.44
CA PRO A 50 13.21 16.68 24.28
C PRO A 50 13.24 16.08 22.86
N THR A 51 13.59 14.81 22.78
CA THR A 51 13.64 14.08 21.50
C THR A 51 12.21 13.85 21.03
N LEU A 52 11.93 14.16 19.78
CA LEU A 52 10.64 13.83 19.17
C LEU A 52 10.46 12.29 19.19
N PRO A 53 9.23 11.80 19.42
CA PRO A 53 8.94 10.37 19.28
C PRO A 53 9.38 9.85 17.89
N PRO A 54 9.72 8.56 17.76
CA PRO A 54 10.29 8.00 16.55
C PRO A 54 9.31 8.03 15.35
N VAL A 55 9.84 7.80 14.18
CA VAL A 55 9.07 7.46 12.99
C VAL A 55 8.88 5.95 12.98
N ILE A 56 7.62 5.49 13.04
CA ILE A 56 7.28 4.07 13.20
C ILE A 56 6.67 3.50 11.93
N TRP A 57 5.71 4.22 11.32
CA TRP A 57 5.01 3.82 10.10
C TRP A 57 5.06 4.98 9.09
N PRO A 58 6.20 5.15 8.40
CA PRO A 58 6.46 6.36 7.61
C PRO A 58 5.67 6.48 6.30
N THR A 59 5.17 5.36 5.77
CA THR A 59 4.60 5.32 4.43
C THR A 59 3.60 4.17 4.25
N TYR A 60 2.84 4.18 3.18
CA TYR A 60 1.98 3.07 2.78
C TYR A 60 2.81 1.78 2.66
N GLY A 61 2.42 0.76 3.41
CA GLY A 61 3.14 -0.53 3.42
C GLY A 61 4.36 -0.59 4.33
N LEU A 62 4.48 0.31 5.30
CA LEU A 62 5.49 0.39 6.36
C LEU A 62 6.85 0.91 5.87
N ASP A 63 7.45 0.32 4.86
CA ASP A 63 8.77 0.64 4.34
C ASP A 63 8.76 0.89 2.82
N ASN A 64 9.89 1.23 2.26
CA ASN A 64 10.02 1.48 0.81
C ASN A 64 9.85 0.21 -0.03
N ARG A 65 10.08 -0.98 0.55
CA ARG A 65 9.85 -2.28 -0.10
C ARG A 65 8.38 -2.68 -0.12
N ARG A 66 7.54 -1.97 0.66
CA ARG A 66 6.09 -2.19 0.79
C ARG A 66 5.74 -3.55 1.40
N LEU A 67 6.53 -4.03 2.36
CA LEU A 67 6.36 -5.37 2.93
C LEU A 67 5.11 -5.53 3.79
N ARG A 68 4.55 -4.47 4.36
CA ARG A 68 3.33 -4.47 5.18
C ARG A 68 3.42 -5.39 6.40
N THR A 69 4.61 -5.63 6.91
CA THR A 69 4.84 -6.53 8.04
C THR A 69 5.62 -5.82 9.12
N PHE A 70 5.03 -5.71 10.30
CA PHE A 70 5.64 -5.16 11.50
C PHE A 70 6.05 -6.32 12.43
N PRO A 71 7.26 -6.34 13.01
CA PRO A 71 7.84 -7.55 13.60
C PRO A 71 7.19 -8.00 14.93
N GLY A 72 6.39 -7.19 15.55
CA GLY A 72 5.71 -7.51 16.81
C GLY A 72 4.51 -6.62 17.03
N GLY A 73 3.80 -6.78 18.15
CA GLY A 73 2.68 -5.91 18.47
C GLY A 73 1.57 -6.60 19.25
N PRO A 74 0.49 -5.86 19.53
CA PRO A 74 -0.60 -6.35 20.33
C PRO A 74 -1.41 -7.42 19.60
N LYS A 75 -1.91 -8.41 20.35
CA LYS A 75 -2.73 -9.52 19.84
C LYS A 75 -4.19 -9.36 20.24
N PRO A 76 -5.16 -9.81 19.40
CA PRO A 76 -6.57 -9.81 19.77
C PRO A 76 -6.87 -10.79 20.92
N PRO A 77 -8.01 -10.63 21.64
CA PRO A 77 -9.06 -9.65 21.37
C PRO A 77 -8.72 -8.25 21.86
N PHE A 78 -9.37 -7.24 21.24
CA PHE A 78 -9.10 -5.83 21.56
C PHE A 78 -10.28 -5.12 22.22
N ARG A 79 -9.98 -4.02 22.94
CA ARG A 79 -10.92 -2.97 23.32
C ARG A 79 -10.48 -1.64 22.71
N THR A 80 -11.44 -0.81 22.33
CA THR A 80 -11.17 0.54 21.82
C THR A 80 -10.81 1.48 22.96
N LEU A 81 -9.71 2.21 22.81
CA LEU A 81 -9.31 3.32 23.69
C LEU A 81 -9.97 4.62 23.26
N TRP A 82 -9.84 4.95 22.00
CA TRP A 82 -10.46 6.10 21.38
C TRP A 82 -10.81 5.83 19.91
N SER A 83 -11.70 6.63 19.35
CA SER A 83 -11.96 6.64 17.91
C SER A 83 -12.06 8.06 17.38
N TYR A 84 -11.56 8.26 16.16
CA TYR A 84 -11.69 9.51 15.41
C TYR A 84 -12.66 9.30 14.24
N ARG A 85 -13.63 10.23 14.06
CA ARG A 85 -14.56 10.23 12.93
C ARG A 85 -14.01 11.10 11.81
N GLY A 86 -13.68 10.52 10.65
CA GLY A 86 -13.15 11.23 9.49
C GLY A 86 -14.20 12.09 8.76
N GLY A 87 -15.49 11.81 8.94
CA GLY A 87 -16.59 12.50 8.26
C GLY A 87 -16.87 11.99 6.85
N SER A 88 -15.94 11.25 6.25
CA SER A 88 -16.10 10.51 4.99
C SER A 88 -15.19 9.28 4.99
N LEU A 89 -15.14 8.56 3.86
CA LEU A 89 -14.37 7.31 3.74
C LEU A 89 -12.89 7.53 4.07
N LEU A 90 -12.34 6.63 4.90
CA LEU A 90 -10.92 6.44 5.17
C LEU A 90 -10.46 5.22 4.36
N GLU A 91 -10.00 5.47 3.15
CA GLU A 91 -9.67 4.40 2.21
C GLU A 91 -8.29 3.81 2.46
N PHE A 92 -7.33 4.64 2.85
CA PHE A 92 -5.95 4.27 3.06
C PHE A 92 -5.50 4.45 4.51
N PRO A 93 -4.55 3.63 4.99
CA PRO A 93 -4.06 3.72 6.36
C PRO A 93 -3.28 5.01 6.62
N PRO A 94 -3.22 5.46 7.90
CA PRO A 94 -2.39 6.59 8.30
C PRO A 94 -0.90 6.26 8.24
N THR A 95 -0.08 7.31 8.28
CA THR A 95 1.30 7.21 8.75
C THR A 95 1.36 7.45 10.27
N LEU A 96 2.38 6.90 10.93
CA LEU A 96 2.67 7.11 12.34
C LEU A 96 4.11 7.59 12.52
N ALA A 97 4.24 8.84 12.90
CA ALA A 97 5.53 9.48 13.12
C ALA A 97 5.41 10.61 14.14
N TYR A 98 6.42 10.78 14.97
CA TYR A 98 6.51 11.87 15.94
C TYR A 98 5.32 11.91 16.92
N GLY A 99 4.78 10.74 17.31
CA GLY A 99 3.59 10.62 18.15
C GLY A 99 2.29 11.05 17.46
N ARG A 100 2.26 11.10 16.13
CA ARG A 100 1.11 11.56 15.35
C ARG A 100 0.69 10.54 14.30
N LEU A 101 -0.62 10.37 14.17
CA LEU A 101 -1.25 9.65 13.07
C LEU A 101 -1.69 10.67 12.03
N THR A 102 -1.16 10.60 10.82
CA THR A 102 -1.57 11.48 9.73
C THR A 102 -2.35 10.66 8.70
N ILE A 103 -3.62 11.03 8.46
CA ILE A 103 -4.55 10.29 7.60
C ILE A 103 -5.33 11.25 6.69
N SER A 104 -5.65 10.78 5.50
CA SER A 104 -6.52 11.46 4.55
C SER A 104 -7.91 10.86 4.52
N THR A 105 -8.92 11.69 4.28
CA THR A 105 -10.26 11.24 3.88
C THR A 105 -10.41 11.36 2.37
N ASN A 106 -11.27 10.56 1.76
CA ASN A 106 -11.49 10.57 0.31
C ASN A 106 -12.02 11.93 -0.23
N ARG A 107 -12.56 12.79 0.64
CA ARG A 107 -13.02 14.15 0.31
C ARG A 107 -11.94 15.23 0.49
N GLY A 108 -10.68 14.84 0.67
CA GLY A 108 -9.55 15.76 0.64
C GLY A 108 -9.17 16.42 1.96
N ARG A 109 -9.73 15.98 3.08
CA ARG A 109 -9.23 16.36 4.39
C ARG A 109 -8.00 15.54 4.74
N LEU A 110 -6.89 16.20 5.02
CA LEU A 110 -5.71 15.63 5.65
C LEU A 110 -5.69 16.06 7.12
N VAL A 111 -5.63 15.13 8.05
CA VAL A 111 -5.61 15.40 9.48
C VAL A 111 -4.44 14.72 10.16
N SER A 112 -3.79 15.43 11.08
CA SER A 112 -2.79 14.88 11.98
C SER A 112 -3.38 14.80 13.37
N LEU A 113 -3.48 13.57 13.90
CA LEU A 113 -4.02 13.27 15.21
C LEU A 113 -2.88 12.99 16.18
N ASP A 114 -3.06 13.35 17.43
CA ASP A 114 -2.25 12.85 18.52
C ASP A 114 -2.51 11.34 18.69
N ALA A 115 -1.48 10.53 18.61
CA ALA A 115 -1.63 9.06 18.59
C ALA A 115 -2.14 8.50 19.93
N ALA A 116 -1.85 9.15 21.05
CA ALA A 116 -2.29 8.71 22.37
C ALA A 116 -3.76 9.05 22.66
N THR A 117 -4.25 10.18 22.13
CA THR A 117 -5.57 10.73 22.50
C THR A 117 -6.59 10.78 21.38
N GLY A 118 -6.17 10.62 20.12
CA GLY A 118 -7.01 10.78 18.94
C GLY A 118 -7.44 12.22 18.65
N LYS A 119 -6.97 13.22 19.42
CA LYS A 119 -7.29 14.63 19.21
C LYS A 119 -6.55 15.20 18.00
N ALA A 120 -7.27 15.94 17.13
CA ALA A 120 -6.66 16.61 16.00
C ALA A 120 -5.67 17.68 16.47
N ARG A 121 -4.48 17.68 15.89
CA ARG A 121 -3.42 18.65 16.13
C ARG A 121 -3.38 19.71 15.04
N TRP A 122 -3.60 19.29 13.80
CA TRP A 122 -3.81 20.18 12.67
C TRP A 122 -4.65 19.48 11.59
N THR A 123 -5.28 20.27 10.76
CA THR A 123 -6.12 19.82 9.65
C THR A 123 -5.85 20.68 8.43
N PHE A 124 -5.89 20.08 7.25
CA PHE A 124 -5.80 20.75 5.97
C PHE A 124 -6.94 20.28 5.06
N GLU A 125 -7.68 21.22 4.48
CA GLU A 125 -8.75 20.95 3.51
C GLU A 125 -8.23 21.27 2.10
N SER A 126 -8.07 20.25 1.27
CA SER A 126 -7.53 20.45 -0.08
C SER A 126 -8.58 20.87 -1.09
N GLY A 127 -9.86 20.58 -0.85
CA GLY A 127 -10.94 20.71 -1.84
C GLY A 127 -10.80 19.74 -3.02
N ARG A 128 -9.98 18.68 -2.88
CA ARG A 128 -9.67 17.67 -3.90
C ARG A 128 -10.02 16.28 -3.41
N CYS A 129 -10.15 15.34 -4.32
CA CYS A 129 -10.28 13.93 -3.97
C CYS A 129 -8.94 13.35 -3.50
N VAL A 130 -9.00 12.30 -2.69
CA VAL A 130 -7.82 11.57 -2.21
C VAL A 130 -8.10 10.07 -2.18
N ALA A 131 -7.16 9.29 -2.69
CA ALA A 131 -7.11 7.84 -2.60
C ALA A 131 -5.66 7.37 -2.37
N ALA A 132 -4.99 7.92 -1.35
CA ALA A 132 -3.60 7.64 -1.04
C ALA A 132 -3.30 7.81 0.46
N SER A 133 -2.38 6.99 0.99
CA SER A 133 -1.72 7.28 2.26
C SER A 133 -0.73 8.43 2.09
N PRO A 134 -0.56 9.31 3.07
CA PRO A 134 0.59 10.21 3.10
C PRO A 134 1.91 9.44 3.33
N ALA A 135 3.04 10.11 3.11
CA ALA A 135 4.35 9.63 3.54
C ALA A 135 5.02 10.67 4.45
N VAL A 136 5.87 10.21 5.36
CA VAL A 136 6.57 11.09 6.32
C VAL A 136 8.06 10.81 6.28
N ALA A 137 8.86 11.85 6.06
CA ALA A 137 10.33 11.79 6.16
C ALA A 137 10.86 13.15 6.61
N ASN A 138 11.90 13.16 7.45
CA ASN A 138 12.63 14.37 7.85
C ASN A 138 11.71 15.52 8.34
N ARG A 139 10.70 15.20 9.17
CA ARG A 139 9.68 16.14 9.68
C ARG A 139 8.82 16.80 8.58
N VAL A 140 8.70 16.14 7.44
CA VAL A 140 7.82 16.56 6.34
C VAL A 140 6.80 15.47 6.06
N VAL A 141 5.52 15.84 5.96
CA VAL A 141 4.45 15.00 5.43
C VAL A 141 4.28 15.31 3.95
N TYR A 142 4.31 14.30 3.11
CA TYR A 142 4.01 14.40 1.68
C TYR A 142 2.66 13.72 1.42
N ALA A 143 1.73 14.44 0.81
CA ALA A 143 0.41 13.93 0.50
C ALA A 143 0.07 14.12 -0.98
N SER A 144 -0.52 13.08 -1.57
CA SER A 144 -1.05 13.09 -2.93
C SER A 144 -2.51 13.48 -2.93
N PHE A 145 -2.88 14.34 -3.84
CA PHE A 145 -4.24 14.78 -4.07
C PHE A 145 -4.61 14.61 -5.54
N MET A 146 -5.79 14.04 -5.78
CA MET A 146 -6.38 13.90 -7.11
C MET A 146 -6.93 15.24 -7.61
N ASN A 147 -7.72 15.21 -8.67
CA ASN A 147 -8.50 16.33 -9.16
C ASN A 147 -9.56 16.80 -8.14
N ARG A 148 -10.17 17.94 -8.40
CA ARG A 148 -11.39 18.39 -7.69
C ARG A 148 -12.56 17.48 -8.04
N PRO A 149 -13.59 17.37 -7.18
CA PRO A 149 -14.80 16.62 -7.51
C PRO A 149 -15.41 17.05 -8.86
N PRO A 150 -15.96 16.08 -9.63
CA PRO A 150 -16.16 14.66 -9.31
C PRO A 150 -14.88 13.84 -9.41
N CYS A 151 -14.68 12.92 -8.44
CA CYS A 151 -13.42 12.21 -8.23
C CYS A 151 -13.06 11.22 -9.35
N ASN A 152 -14.06 10.72 -10.06
CA ASN A 152 -13.91 9.74 -11.15
C ASN A 152 -14.03 10.39 -12.53
N ALA A 153 -13.86 11.70 -12.63
CA ALA A 153 -13.89 12.39 -13.91
C ALA A 153 -12.72 11.93 -14.80
N SER A 154 -12.99 11.80 -16.10
CA SER A 154 -12.00 11.53 -17.13
C SER A 154 -11.82 12.79 -18.00
N GLY A 155 -10.60 13.03 -18.45
CA GLY A 155 -10.27 14.14 -19.34
C GLY A 155 -8.83 14.62 -19.16
N SER A 156 -8.24 15.16 -20.20
CA SER A 156 -6.84 15.59 -20.24
C SER A 156 -6.53 16.87 -19.46
N ALA A 157 -7.56 17.62 -19.03
CA ALA A 157 -7.41 18.86 -18.29
C ALA A 157 -7.43 18.67 -16.75
N LEU A 158 -7.48 17.43 -16.29
CA LEU A 158 -7.53 17.13 -14.86
C LEU A 158 -6.12 17.11 -14.28
N ASP A 159 -5.93 17.87 -13.21
CA ASP A 159 -4.68 17.94 -12.47
C ASP A 159 -4.81 17.32 -11.09
N GLY A 160 -3.69 16.80 -10.61
CA GLY A 160 -3.48 16.40 -9.23
C GLY A 160 -2.37 17.23 -8.59
N GLN A 161 -2.12 17.00 -7.34
CA GLN A 161 -1.06 17.69 -6.61
C GLN A 161 -0.32 16.75 -5.67
N VAL A 162 0.97 17.02 -5.51
CA VAL A 162 1.74 16.56 -4.34
C VAL A 162 2.01 17.79 -3.48
N VAL A 163 1.71 17.69 -2.20
CA VAL A 163 1.91 18.80 -1.25
C VAL A 163 2.76 18.32 -0.08
N ALA A 164 3.76 19.12 0.27
CA ALA A 164 4.60 18.90 1.44
C ALA A 164 4.19 19.84 2.59
N PHE A 165 4.09 19.24 3.77
CA PHE A 165 3.71 19.94 4.99
C PHE A 165 4.77 19.77 6.07
N ASP A 166 4.93 20.75 6.93
CA ASP A 166 5.61 20.53 8.20
C ASP A 166 4.80 19.52 9.05
N ALA A 167 5.43 18.43 9.46
CA ALA A 167 4.74 17.33 10.12
C ALA A 167 4.11 17.72 11.49
N LEU A 168 4.66 18.71 12.17
CA LEU A 168 4.19 19.13 13.49
C LEU A 168 3.14 20.24 13.44
N THR A 169 3.24 21.13 12.47
CA THR A 169 2.41 22.34 12.38
C THR A 169 1.35 22.30 11.30
N GLY A 170 1.50 21.39 10.31
CA GLY A 170 0.63 21.34 9.12
C GLY A 170 0.86 22.51 8.15
N LYS A 171 1.85 23.38 8.37
CA LYS A 171 2.17 24.46 7.43
C LYS A 171 2.68 23.89 6.12
N VAL A 172 2.11 24.35 5.00
CA VAL A 172 2.56 23.96 3.66
C VAL A 172 3.98 24.48 3.42
N ARG A 173 4.86 23.61 2.98
CA ARG A 173 6.24 23.95 2.59
C ARG A 173 6.33 24.21 1.09
N TRP A 174 5.70 23.33 0.28
CA TRP A 174 5.62 23.48 -1.16
C TRP A 174 4.41 22.71 -1.74
N ARG A 175 4.06 23.01 -2.98
CA ARG A 175 3.07 22.31 -3.80
C ARG A 175 3.66 22.08 -5.18
N ALA A 176 3.41 20.89 -5.75
CA ALA A 176 3.75 20.56 -7.13
C ALA A 176 2.49 20.04 -7.84
N THR A 177 2.25 20.50 -9.05
CA THR A 177 1.18 19.97 -9.91
C THR A 177 1.71 18.76 -10.66
N VAL A 178 0.91 17.68 -10.67
CA VAL A 178 1.12 16.43 -11.41
C VAL A 178 -0.19 16.04 -12.07
N GLY A 179 -0.26 14.94 -12.81
CA GLY A 179 -1.53 14.38 -13.26
C GLY A 179 -2.42 13.95 -12.09
N VAL A 180 -3.64 13.50 -12.37
CA VAL A 180 -4.55 12.97 -11.34
C VAL A 180 -3.84 11.85 -10.56
N ASN A 181 -3.65 12.03 -9.26
CA ASN A 181 -2.71 11.24 -8.48
C ASN A 181 -3.39 10.54 -7.30
N GLU A 182 -3.57 9.22 -7.39
CA GLU A 182 -3.99 8.33 -6.30
C GLU A 182 -2.86 7.42 -5.79
N SER A 183 -1.64 7.62 -6.26
CA SER A 183 -0.45 6.90 -5.83
C SER A 183 0.07 7.43 -4.49
N SER A 184 0.25 6.56 -3.50
CA SER A 184 0.88 6.95 -2.23
C SER A 184 2.36 7.28 -2.46
N PRO A 185 2.88 8.43 -1.97
CA PRO A 185 4.24 8.86 -2.23
C PRO A 185 5.29 7.86 -1.71
N LEU A 186 6.36 7.69 -2.48
CA LEU A 186 7.61 7.08 -2.04
C LEU A 186 8.63 8.17 -1.78
N VAL A 187 9.22 8.18 -0.59
CA VAL A 187 10.27 9.16 -0.23
C VAL A 187 11.59 8.45 -0.03
N ALA A 188 12.54 8.68 -0.93
CA ALA A 188 13.86 8.07 -0.87
C ALA A 188 14.90 8.91 -1.62
N GLY A 189 16.16 8.91 -1.18
CA GLY A 189 17.29 9.54 -1.89
C GLY A 189 17.10 11.04 -2.17
N GLY A 190 16.35 11.76 -1.32
CA GLY A 190 16.04 13.18 -1.52
C GLY A 190 14.92 13.44 -2.53
N LEU A 191 14.22 12.41 -2.99
CA LEU A 191 13.13 12.49 -3.94
C LEU A 191 11.80 12.02 -3.35
N VAL A 192 10.69 12.57 -3.87
CA VAL A 192 9.32 12.11 -3.68
C VAL A 192 8.82 11.61 -5.02
N THR A 193 8.53 10.32 -5.12
CA THR A 193 8.08 9.70 -6.37
C THR A 193 6.63 9.26 -6.27
N VAL A 194 5.84 9.58 -7.29
CA VAL A 194 4.42 9.24 -7.44
C VAL A 194 4.10 8.80 -8.87
N GLY A 195 3.00 8.06 -9.03
CA GLY A 195 2.41 7.78 -10.32
C GLY A 195 1.13 8.57 -10.53
N ASP A 196 0.68 8.76 -11.77
CA ASP A 196 -0.57 9.46 -12.08
C ASP A 196 -1.39 8.80 -13.21
N TRP A 197 -2.57 9.33 -13.46
CA TRP A 197 -3.50 8.79 -14.45
C TRP A 197 -3.12 9.12 -15.90
N ASN A 198 -2.15 9.99 -16.12
CA ASN A 198 -1.58 10.20 -17.44
C ASN A 198 -0.59 9.10 -17.81
N GLY A 199 -0.27 8.19 -16.89
CA GLY A 199 0.75 7.16 -17.06
C GLY A 199 2.15 7.63 -16.68
N ASP A 200 2.26 8.80 -16.07
CA ASP A 200 3.54 9.35 -15.68
C ASP A 200 3.95 8.88 -14.29
N VAL A 201 5.21 8.49 -14.15
CA VAL A 201 5.92 8.32 -12.89
C VAL A 201 6.82 9.54 -12.72
N THR A 202 6.51 10.39 -11.74
CA THR A 202 7.19 11.67 -11.54
C THR A 202 7.96 11.66 -10.22
N ALA A 203 9.24 12.04 -10.27
CA ALA A 203 10.05 12.30 -9.08
C ALA A 203 10.26 13.80 -8.89
N LEU A 204 9.95 14.24 -7.69
CA LEU A 204 10.07 15.63 -7.24
C LEU A 204 11.20 15.73 -6.21
N ASP A 205 11.94 16.81 -6.21
CA ASP A 205 12.88 17.13 -5.13
C ASP A 205 12.11 17.25 -3.80
N ALA A 206 12.48 16.49 -2.81
CA ALA A 206 11.75 16.41 -1.54
C ALA A 206 11.73 17.74 -0.77
N ARG A 207 12.74 18.60 -0.95
CA ARG A 207 12.87 19.88 -0.26
C ARG A 207 12.09 21.01 -0.95
N THR A 208 12.04 21.00 -2.30
CA THR A 208 11.53 22.12 -3.10
C THR A 208 10.28 21.82 -3.89
N GLY A 209 9.96 20.55 -4.15
CA GLY A 209 8.86 20.14 -5.03
C GLY A 209 9.17 20.26 -6.52
N VAL A 210 10.38 20.67 -6.90
CA VAL A 210 10.78 20.79 -8.31
C VAL A 210 10.92 19.40 -8.92
N GLN A 211 10.35 19.18 -10.12
CA GLN A 211 10.47 17.93 -10.85
C GLN A 211 11.95 17.68 -11.22
N ARG A 212 12.43 16.47 -10.88
CA ARG A 212 13.77 16.00 -11.21
C ARG A 212 13.79 15.13 -12.45
N TRP A 213 12.85 14.20 -12.53
CA TRP A 213 12.66 13.35 -13.71
C TRP A 213 11.19 12.91 -13.84
N ARG A 214 10.85 12.43 -15.03
CA ARG A 214 9.55 11.83 -15.35
C ARG A 214 9.77 10.68 -16.32
N PHE A 215 9.05 9.59 -16.11
CA PHE A 215 8.97 8.43 -16.98
C PHE A 215 7.51 8.16 -17.36
N HIS A 216 7.23 7.91 -18.63
CA HIS A 216 5.89 7.60 -19.13
C HIS A 216 5.75 6.10 -19.39
N THR A 217 4.72 5.45 -18.81
CA THR A 217 4.46 4.00 -18.96
C THR A 217 3.69 3.68 -20.21
N GLY A 218 2.50 4.16 -20.38
CA GLY A 218 1.61 3.88 -21.51
C GLY A 218 0.14 3.99 -21.14
N ASP A 219 -0.19 3.85 -19.84
CA ASP A 219 -1.53 4.05 -19.29
C ASP A 219 -1.40 4.37 -17.78
N LYS A 220 -2.50 4.63 -17.12
CA LYS A 220 -2.61 5.07 -15.72
C LYS A 220 -1.70 4.30 -14.77
N VAL A 221 -1.03 5.03 -13.90
CA VAL A 221 -0.25 4.51 -12.79
C VAL A 221 -0.97 4.86 -11.49
N LYS A 222 -1.62 3.88 -10.87
CA LYS A 222 -2.44 4.06 -9.67
C LYS A 222 -1.76 3.52 -8.41
N GLY A 223 -1.02 2.43 -8.53
CA GLY A 223 -0.25 1.85 -7.44
C GLY A 223 0.85 2.79 -6.95
N ALA A 224 1.29 2.59 -5.71
CA ALA A 224 2.43 3.31 -5.17
C ALA A 224 3.76 2.72 -5.70
N PRO A 225 4.81 3.52 -5.90
CA PRO A 225 6.14 3.00 -6.16
C PRO A 225 6.66 2.20 -4.97
N ALA A 226 7.44 1.15 -5.24
CA ALA A 226 8.23 0.40 -4.27
C ALA A 226 9.71 0.48 -4.63
N LEU A 227 10.59 0.43 -3.64
CA LEU A 227 12.03 0.57 -3.84
C LEU A 227 12.80 -0.47 -3.04
N ALA A 228 13.64 -1.24 -3.72
CA ALA A 228 14.64 -2.11 -3.14
C ALA A 228 15.85 -2.22 -4.08
N ASP A 229 17.03 -2.42 -3.53
CA ASP A 229 18.26 -2.76 -4.25
C ASP A 229 18.54 -1.84 -5.47
N GLY A 230 18.30 -0.53 -5.30
CA GLY A 230 18.50 0.47 -6.35
C GLY A 230 17.47 0.43 -7.49
N ARG A 231 16.35 -0.27 -7.34
CA ARG A 231 15.29 -0.40 -8.35
C ARG A 231 13.96 0.13 -7.81
N LEU A 232 13.41 1.13 -8.50
CA LEU A 232 12.07 1.64 -8.25
C LEU A 232 11.10 0.86 -9.15
N VAL A 233 10.18 0.11 -8.52
CA VAL A 233 9.24 -0.77 -9.24
C VAL A 233 7.83 -0.21 -9.12
N ILE A 234 7.10 -0.19 -10.23
CA ILE A 234 5.72 0.28 -10.28
C ILE A 234 4.93 -0.43 -11.39
N GLY A 235 3.65 -0.68 -11.12
CA GLY A 235 2.72 -1.26 -12.10
C GLY A 235 1.90 -0.21 -12.83
N SER A 236 1.48 -0.51 -14.04
CA SER A 236 0.69 0.34 -14.92
C SER A 236 -0.55 -0.38 -15.44
N TYR A 237 -1.54 0.39 -15.85
CA TYR A 237 -2.76 -0.10 -16.51
C TYR A 237 -2.52 -0.55 -17.97
N ASP A 238 -1.35 -0.24 -18.55
CA ASP A 238 -0.93 -0.82 -19.82
C ASP A 238 -0.60 -2.33 -19.74
N GLY A 239 -0.79 -2.93 -18.56
CA GLY A 239 -0.49 -4.34 -18.28
C GLY A 239 0.97 -4.61 -18.04
N SER A 240 1.77 -3.58 -17.76
CA SER A 240 3.19 -3.73 -17.45
C SER A 240 3.56 -3.39 -16.01
N VAL A 241 4.66 -3.99 -15.57
CA VAL A 241 5.44 -3.59 -14.39
C VAL A 241 6.78 -3.11 -14.91
N VAL A 242 7.20 -1.93 -14.48
CA VAL A 242 8.51 -1.36 -14.84
C VAL A 242 9.41 -1.23 -13.62
N ALA A 243 10.70 -1.46 -13.81
CA ALA A 243 11.74 -1.05 -12.88
C ALA A 243 12.53 0.11 -13.46
N LEU A 244 12.70 1.15 -12.66
CA LEU A 244 13.39 2.38 -13.03
C LEU A 244 14.58 2.60 -12.09
N ASN A 245 15.60 3.28 -12.60
CA ASN A 245 16.62 3.86 -11.74
C ASN A 245 15.96 4.95 -10.88
N PRO A 246 16.01 4.90 -9.54
CA PRO A 246 15.28 5.83 -8.67
C PRO A 246 15.78 7.27 -8.76
N GLN A 247 17.05 7.51 -9.16
CA GLN A 247 17.64 8.85 -9.24
C GLN A 247 17.43 9.53 -10.59
N THR A 248 17.36 8.74 -11.67
CA THR A 248 17.33 9.29 -13.04
C THR A 248 16.02 9.02 -13.79
N GLY A 249 15.19 8.06 -13.30
CA GLY A 249 14.01 7.59 -14.01
C GLY A 249 14.30 6.70 -15.22
N ALA A 250 15.55 6.35 -15.47
CA ALA A 250 15.94 5.48 -16.59
C ALA A 250 15.33 4.09 -16.41
N LEU A 251 14.76 3.56 -17.51
CA LEU A 251 14.17 2.22 -17.53
C LEU A 251 15.28 1.16 -17.39
N LEU A 252 15.13 0.28 -16.40
CA LEU A 252 16.01 -0.87 -16.17
C LEU A 252 15.44 -2.13 -16.84
N TRP A 253 14.15 -2.39 -16.63
CA TRP A 253 13.42 -3.45 -17.32
C TRP A 253 11.91 -3.16 -17.33
N LYS A 254 11.19 -3.82 -18.26
CA LYS A 254 9.73 -3.84 -18.37
C LYS A 254 9.26 -5.29 -18.46
N ALA A 255 8.34 -5.68 -17.59
CA ALA A 255 7.66 -6.97 -17.60
C ALA A 255 6.17 -6.77 -17.89
N SER A 256 5.47 -7.82 -18.32
CA SER A 256 4.04 -7.76 -18.64
C SER A 256 3.27 -8.87 -17.92
N ALA A 257 1.99 -8.61 -17.63
CA ALA A 257 1.04 -9.64 -17.29
C ALA A 257 0.94 -10.67 -18.45
N GLN A 258 0.54 -11.89 -18.12
CA GLN A 258 0.30 -12.91 -19.13
C GLN A 258 -0.84 -12.46 -20.07
N GLU A 259 -0.58 -12.58 -21.34
CA GLU A 259 -1.57 -12.25 -22.35
C GLU A 259 -2.67 -13.30 -22.38
N ARG A 260 -3.90 -12.84 -22.58
CA ARG A 260 -5.06 -13.66 -22.78
C ARG A 260 -5.85 -13.12 -23.97
N ILE A 261 -6.03 -13.92 -25.04
CA ILE A 261 -6.83 -13.63 -26.23
C ILE A 261 -7.22 -12.13 -26.36
N GLY A 262 -6.23 -11.30 -26.72
CA GLY A 262 -6.43 -9.86 -26.97
C GLY A 262 -6.61 -8.95 -25.75
N SER A 263 -6.42 -9.44 -24.52
CA SER A 263 -6.42 -8.61 -23.32
C SER A 263 -5.35 -9.02 -22.29
N ARG A 264 -4.77 -8.05 -21.62
CA ARG A 264 -3.83 -8.24 -20.52
C ARG A 264 -4.45 -7.75 -19.22
N GLY A 265 -4.08 -8.38 -18.10
CA GLY A 265 -4.39 -7.84 -16.79
C GLY A 265 -3.67 -6.51 -16.57
N THR A 266 -4.30 -5.59 -15.86
CA THR A 266 -3.68 -4.32 -15.47
C THR A 266 -3.15 -4.39 -14.04
N PHE A 267 -2.11 -3.62 -13.72
CA PHE A 267 -1.53 -3.60 -12.39
C PHE A 267 -2.00 -2.35 -11.61
N TYR A 268 -3.05 -2.54 -10.81
CA TYR A 268 -3.53 -1.55 -9.86
C TYR A 268 -2.75 -1.58 -8.53
N ALA A 269 -2.44 -2.79 -8.07
CA ALA A 269 -1.82 -3.04 -6.78
C ALA A 269 -0.42 -2.45 -6.69
N THR A 270 -0.04 -2.01 -5.50
CA THR A 270 1.35 -1.68 -5.18
C THR A 270 2.16 -2.97 -5.07
N ALA A 271 3.30 -3.04 -5.75
CA ALA A 271 4.21 -4.16 -5.66
C ALA A 271 4.87 -4.26 -4.28
N ALA A 272 5.15 -5.48 -3.81
CA ALA A 272 6.01 -5.75 -2.67
C ALA A 272 7.35 -6.34 -3.16
N LEU A 273 8.46 -5.89 -2.57
CA LEU A 273 9.82 -6.29 -2.98
C LEU A 273 10.51 -7.07 -1.86
N ALA A 274 10.73 -8.38 -2.08
CA ALA A 274 11.41 -9.24 -1.13
C ALA A 274 12.09 -10.40 -1.85
N PHE A 275 13.11 -11.00 -1.26
CA PHE A 275 13.75 -12.23 -1.72
C PHE A 275 14.30 -12.14 -3.16
N GLY A 276 14.72 -10.98 -3.64
CA GLY A 276 15.09 -10.77 -5.05
C GLY A 276 13.92 -10.83 -6.02
N ARG A 277 12.69 -10.70 -5.53
CA ARG A 277 11.45 -10.80 -6.31
C ARG A 277 10.57 -9.56 -6.14
N VAL A 278 9.73 -9.35 -7.14
CA VAL A 278 8.58 -8.44 -7.17
C VAL A 278 7.31 -9.27 -7.05
N TYR A 279 6.41 -8.92 -6.13
CA TYR A 279 5.11 -9.56 -5.97
C TYR A 279 4.01 -8.54 -6.19
N VAL A 280 3.11 -8.79 -7.12
CA VAL A 280 2.05 -7.84 -7.49
C VAL A 280 0.78 -8.53 -7.97
N GLY A 281 -0.37 -8.03 -7.53
CA GLY A 281 -1.68 -8.46 -7.99
C GLY A 281 -2.11 -7.75 -9.27
N ALA A 282 -2.91 -8.42 -10.10
CA ALA A 282 -3.42 -7.87 -11.34
C ALA A 282 -4.94 -8.09 -11.49
N THR A 283 -5.53 -7.32 -12.41
CA THR A 283 -6.97 -7.36 -12.69
C THR A 283 -7.42 -8.59 -13.51
N ASP A 284 -6.49 -9.41 -14.00
CA ASP A 284 -6.81 -10.70 -14.59
C ASP A 284 -7.09 -11.80 -13.53
N GLY A 285 -7.03 -11.44 -12.25
CA GLY A 285 -7.27 -12.35 -11.15
C GLY A 285 -6.06 -13.17 -10.73
N LYS A 286 -4.86 -12.77 -11.12
CA LYS A 286 -3.62 -13.42 -10.74
C LYS A 286 -2.76 -12.57 -9.82
N VAL A 287 -1.94 -13.25 -9.04
CA VAL A 287 -0.75 -12.70 -8.40
C VAL A 287 0.45 -13.13 -9.22
N TYR A 288 1.33 -12.19 -9.50
CA TYR A 288 2.56 -12.40 -10.26
C TYR A 288 3.79 -12.25 -9.37
N SER A 289 4.81 -13.05 -9.65
CA SER A 289 6.16 -12.84 -9.17
C SER A 289 7.12 -12.68 -10.34
N PHE A 290 7.85 -11.57 -10.34
CA PHE A 290 8.92 -11.32 -11.31
C PHE A 290 10.28 -11.29 -10.59
N GLY A 291 11.36 -11.63 -11.28
CA GLY A 291 12.71 -11.39 -10.79
C GLY A 291 12.96 -9.90 -10.62
N ALA A 292 13.40 -9.44 -9.46
CA ALA A 292 13.62 -8.02 -9.19
C ALA A 292 14.74 -7.42 -10.04
N GLU A 293 15.73 -8.23 -10.42
CA GLU A 293 16.83 -7.83 -11.27
C GLU A 293 16.49 -7.90 -12.76
N SER A 294 15.84 -9.00 -13.18
CA SER A 294 15.67 -9.32 -14.59
C SER A 294 14.31 -8.94 -15.17
N GLY A 295 13.29 -8.69 -14.34
CA GLY A 295 11.90 -8.54 -14.76
C GLY A 295 11.27 -9.84 -15.31
N LYS A 296 11.99 -10.97 -15.32
CA LYS A 296 11.47 -12.23 -15.85
C LYS A 296 10.37 -12.80 -14.95
N LEU A 297 9.29 -13.29 -15.54
CA LEU A 297 8.23 -13.99 -14.82
C LEU A 297 8.81 -15.22 -14.11
N ARG A 298 8.51 -15.34 -12.82
CA ARG A 298 8.96 -16.46 -11.98
C ARG A 298 7.83 -17.40 -11.62
N TRP A 299 6.68 -16.86 -11.29
CA TRP A 299 5.45 -17.61 -11.12
C TRP A 299 4.22 -16.70 -11.27
N SER A 300 3.07 -17.29 -11.50
CA SER A 300 1.77 -16.67 -11.40
C SER A 300 0.77 -17.63 -10.76
N GLN A 301 -0.12 -17.09 -9.92
CA GLN A 301 -1.13 -17.87 -9.19
C GLN A 301 -2.50 -17.22 -9.34
N SER A 302 -3.47 -17.99 -9.83
CA SER A 302 -4.87 -17.57 -9.96
C SER A 302 -5.55 -17.51 -8.59
N THR A 303 -6.36 -16.47 -8.38
CA THR A 303 -7.10 -16.23 -7.13
C THR A 303 -8.62 -16.29 -7.31
N GLY A 304 -9.10 -16.40 -8.55
CA GLY A 304 -10.51 -16.48 -8.88
C GLY A 304 -11.26 -15.15 -8.93
N GLY A 305 -10.59 -14.00 -8.78
CA GLY A 305 -11.16 -12.65 -8.88
C GLY A 305 -10.06 -11.60 -8.95
N TYR A 306 -10.40 -10.36 -9.32
CA TYR A 306 -9.42 -9.27 -9.40
C TYR A 306 -8.57 -9.15 -8.14
N VAL A 307 -7.28 -8.83 -8.30
CA VAL A 307 -6.36 -8.60 -7.19
C VAL A 307 -5.97 -7.11 -7.18
N TYR A 308 -6.80 -6.30 -6.53
CA TYR A 308 -6.50 -4.88 -6.27
C TYR A 308 -5.65 -4.71 -5.01
N ALA A 309 -5.73 -5.70 -4.10
CA ALA A 309 -4.97 -5.70 -2.87
C ALA A 309 -3.47 -5.80 -3.12
N SER A 310 -2.70 -4.97 -2.43
CA SER A 310 -1.25 -5.13 -2.38
C SER A 310 -0.89 -6.24 -1.38
N ALA A 311 0.07 -7.07 -1.74
CA ALA A 311 0.50 -8.19 -0.92
C ALA A 311 1.25 -7.75 0.34
N ALA A 312 1.08 -8.47 1.44
CA ALA A 312 1.98 -8.42 2.59
C ALA A 312 2.97 -9.59 2.50
N ILE A 313 4.22 -9.35 2.93
CA ILE A 313 5.27 -10.37 2.94
C ILE A 313 5.58 -10.74 4.38
N TRP A 314 5.31 -11.98 4.74
CA TRP A 314 5.55 -12.47 6.08
C TRP A 314 6.33 -13.79 6.02
N ARG A 315 7.53 -13.80 6.62
CA ARG A 315 8.49 -14.90 6.42
C ARG A 315 8.64 -15.17 4.92
N GLN A 316 8.52 -16.41 4.45
CA GLN A 316 8.56 -16.79 3.03
C GLN A 316 7.16 -16.93 2.42
N SER A 317 6.19 -16.12 2.87
CA SER A 317 4.81 -16.14 2.38
C SER A 317 4.39 -14.80 1.81
N VAL A 318 3.64 -14.84 0.72
CA VAL A 318 2.94 -13.72 0.09
C VAL A 318 1.47 -13.79 0.50
N LEU A 319 1.01 -12.83 1.29
CA LEU A 319 -0.33 -12.79 1.85
C LEU A 319 -1.18 -11.77 1.08
N VAL A 320 -2.24 -12.21 0.42
CA VAL A 320 -3.00 -11.36 -0.50
C VAL A 320 -4.48 -11.70 -0.58
N GLY A 321 -5.31 -10.69 -0.67
CA GLY A 321 -6.75 -10.81 -0.86
C GLY A 321 -7.18 -10.65 -2.31
N SER A 322 -8.34 -11.20 -2.65
CA SER A 322 -8.93 -11.14 -3.98
C SER A 322 -10.42 -10.76 -3.91
N TYR A 323 -10.91 -10.17 -4.98
CA TYR A 323 -12.34 -9.86 -5.15
C TYR A 323 -13.25 -11.09 -5.14
N SER A 324 -12.69 -12.30 -5.28
CA SER A 324 -13.42 -13.54 -5.05
C SER A 324 -13.86 -13.76 -3.59
N GLY A 325 -13.44 -12.89 -2.66
CA GLY A 325 -13.62 -13.07 -1.21
C GLY A 325 -12.60 -14.05 -0.60
N SER A 326 -11.63 -14.50 -1.37
CA SER A 326 -10.58 -15.39 -0.87
C SER A 326 -9.35 -14.60 -0.46
N PHE A 327 -8.75 -14.96 0.66
CA PHE A 327 -7.47 -14.49 1.13
C PHE A 327 -6.48 -15.66 1.12
N PHE A 328 -5.32 -15.46 0.53
CA PHE A 328 -4.33 -16.51 0.28
C PHE A 328 -3.03 -16.23 1.05
N SER A 329 -2.40 -17.31 1.49
CA SER A 329 -0.97 -17.37 1.73
C SER A 329 -0.34 -18.20 0.61
N LEU A 330 0.57 -17.59 -0.13
CA LEU A 330 1.31 -18.25 -1.21
C LEU A 330 2.77 -18.39 -0.80
N ASP A 331 3.39 -19.48 -1.15
CA ASP A 331 4.84 -19.63 -1.03
C ASP A 331 5.55 -18.60 -1.91
N ALA A 332 6.46 -17.84 -1.35
CA ALA A 332 7.09 -16.72 -2.04
C ALA A 332 8.01 -17.19 -3.21
N ALA A 333 8.60 -18.37 -3.12
CA ALA A 333 9.50 -18.89 -4.15
C ALA A 333 8.75 -19.54 -5.32
N THR A 334 7.66 -20.27 -5.04
CA THR A 334 6.98 -21.13 -6.02
C THR A 334 5.60 -20.64 -6.45
N GLY A 335 4.94 -19.80 -5.63
CA GLY A 335 3.55 -19.39 -5.83
C GLY A 335 2.53 -20.43 -5.36
N ALA A 336 2.96 -21.57 -4.80
CA ALA A 336 2.07 -22.60 -4.29
C ALA A 336 1.20 -22.05 -3.14
N VAL A 337 -0.05 -22.52 -3.06
CA VAL A 337 -0.97 -22.12 -1.99
C VAL A 337 -0.61 -22.87 -0.71
N ASN A 338 -0.19 -22.13 0.33
CA ASN A 338 0.03 -22.67 1.67
C ASN A 338 -1.32 -22.89 2.38
N TRP A 339 -2.15 -21.85 2.38
CA TRP A 339 -3.50 -21.89 2.92
C TRP A 339 -4.40 -20.82 2.28
N ARG A 340 -5.71 -20.99 2.43
CA ARG A 340 -6.73 -20.07 1.97
C ARG A 340 -7.81 -19.86 3.01
N PHE A 341 -8.15 -18.61 3.30
CA PHE A 341 -9.31 -18.20 4.07
C PHE A 341 -10.38 -17.65 3.14
N ARG A 342 -11.66 -17.95 3.40
CA ARG A 342 -12.79 -17.40 2.63
C ARG A 342 -13.60 -16.45 3.50
N ALA A 343 -13.63 -15.19 3.09
CA ALA A 343 -14.45 -14.17 3.70
C ALA A 343 -15.80 -14.07 2.97
N PRO A 344 -16.88 -13.60 3.64
CA PRO A 344 -18.21 -13.44 3.05
C PRO A 344 -18.36 -12.20 2.17
N GLY A 345 -17.29 -11.64 1.63
CA GLY A 345 -17.32 -10.47 0.73
C GLY A 345 -16.01 -10.24 0.02
N PRO A 346 -16.02 -9.45 -1.08
CA PRO A 346 -14.80 -9.14 -1.82
C PRO A 346 -13.74 -8.50 -0.94
N ILE A 347 -12.48 -8.85 -1.18
CA ILE A 347 -11.32 -8.25 -0.53
C ILE A 347 -10.65 -7.32 -1.54
N SER A 348 -10.75 -6.01 -1.31
CA SER A 348 -10.10 -4.98 -2.11
C SER A 348 -8.91 -4.36 -1.37
N GLY A 349 -9.01 -4.29 -0.05
CA GLY A 349 -8.01 -3.68 0.82
C GLY A 349 -6.76 -4.54 0.98
N SER A 350 -5.64 -3.86 1.15
CA SER A 350 -4.34 -4.52 1.37
C SER A 350 -4.19 -4.96 2.81
N ALA A 351 -3.78 -6.21 3.01
CA ALA A 351 -3.52 -6.77 4.33
C ALA A 351 -2.25 -6.19 4.97
N VAL A 352 -2.20 -6.28 6.29
CA VAL A 352 -1.02 -5.95 7.11
C VAL A 352 -0.79 -7.08 8.10
N VAL A 353 0.47 -7.44 8.31
CA VAL A 353 0.88 -8.41 9.33
C VAL A 353 1.51 -7.66 10.50
N ILE A 354 1.06 -7.97 11.72
CA ILE A 354 1.62 -7.44 12.97
C ILE A 354 1.99 -8.66 13.84
N GLY A 355 3.29 -8.89 13.99
CA GLY A 355 3.78 -10.14 14.58
C GLY A 355 3.39 -11.36 13.75
N ASP A 356 2.53 -12.21 14.32
CA ASP A 356 2.01 -13.43 13.68
C ASP A 356 0.53 -13.31 13.29
N VAL A 357 -0.04 -12.11 13.33
CA VAL A 357 -1.46 -11.86 13.02
C VAL A 357 -1.58 -11.03 11.76
N VAL A 358 -2.32 -11.54 10.76
CA VAL A 358 -2.66 -10.78 9.55
C VAL A 358 -4.04 -10.16 9.69
N TYR A 359 -4.12 -8.87 9.41
CA TYR A 359 -5.36 -8.09 9.42
C TYR A 359 -5.78 -7.81 7.97
N VAL A 360 -7.02 -8.12 7.65
CA VAL A 360 -7.61 -7.90 6.33
C VAL A 360 -9.06 -7.44 6.47
N ALA A 361 -9.45 -6.45 5.66
CA ALA A 361 -10.81 -5.93 5.62
C ALA A 361 -11.52 -6.34 4.32
N THR A 362 -12.86 -6.44 4.36
CA THR A 362 -13.70 -6.78 3.22
C THR A 362 -14.66 -5.64 2.88
N LEU A 363 -15.15 -5.62 1.64
CA LEU A 363 -16.22 -4.70 1.23
C LEU A 363 -17.54 -4.93 1.98
N ALA A 364 -17.70 -6.07 2.68
CA ALA A 364 -18.78 -6.33 3.61
C ALA A 364 -18.62 -5.63 4.98
N ARG A 365 -17.65 -4.72 5.09
CA ARG A 365 -17.37 -3.89 6.28
C ARG A 365 -17.03 -4.71 7.52
N THR A 366 -16.20 -5.72 7.35
CA THR A 366 -15.65 -6.51 8.46
C THR A 366 -14.15 -6.63 8.32
N THR A 367 -13.43 -6.37 9.40
CA THR A 367 -12.01 -6.67 9.52
C THR A 367 -11.84 -8.02 10.20
N TYR A 368 -10.99 -8.84 9.63
CA TYR A 368 -10.60 -10.15 10.13
C TYR A 368 -9.15 -10.11 10.62
N ALA A 369 -8.89 -10.73 11.76
CA ALA A 369 -7.55 -11.04 12.22
C ALA A 369 -7.37 -12.56 12.10
N LEU A 370 -6.37 -12.99 11.32
CA LEU A 370 -6.08 -14.38 11.07
C LEU A 370 -4.67 -14.71 11.59
N ASP A 371 -4.47 -15.94 12.02
CA ASP A 371 -3.12 -16.47 12.23
C ASP A 371 -2.37 -16.52 10.90
N ALA A 372 -1.23 -15.86 10.82
CA ALA A 372 -0.50 -15.70 9.56
C ALA A 372 0.11 -17.01 9.04
N ALA A 373 0.38 -17.99 9.93
CA ALA A 373 0.92 -19.29 9.54
C ALA A 373 -0.13 -20.24 8.99
N THR A 374 -1.37 -20.18 9.53
CA THR A 374 -2.39 -21.22 9.29
C THR A 374 -3.65 -20.69 8.61
N GLY A 375 -3.87 -19.37 8.59
CA GLY A 375 -5.11 -18.76 8.11
C GLY A 375 -6.30 -18.91 9.06
N LYS A 376 -6.10 -19.46 10.27
CA LYS A 376 -7.16 -19.63 11.27
C LYS A 376 -7.68 -18.26 11.72
N LEU A 377 -9.00 -18.13 11.78
CA LEU A 377 -9.65 -16.93 12.32
C LEU A 377 -9.38 -16.79 13.81
N LEU A 378 -8.83 -15.65 14.21
CA LEU A 378 -8.56 -15.30 15.61
C LEU A 378 -9.58 -14.29 16.15
N TRP A 379 -10.00 -13.33 15.32
CA TRP A 379 -10.87 -12.25 15.76
C TRP A 379 -11.53 -11.55 14.58
N THR A 380 -12.68 -10.90 14.83
CA THR A 380 -13.38 -10.05 13.87
C THR A 380 -13.73 -8.71 14.49
N PHE A 381 -13.81 -7.68 13.65
CA PHE A 381 -14.30 -6.35 14.04
C PHE A 381 -15.33 -5.85 13.03
N PRO A 382 -16.51 -5.35 13.48
CA PRO A 382 -17.65 -5.01 12.60
C PRO A 382 -17.49 -3.63 11.94
N ASP A 383 -16.30 -3.30 11.46
CA ASP A 383 -15.97 -2.15 10.63
C ASP A 383 -14.67 -2.43 9.85
N GLY A 384 -14.41 -1.66 8.80
CA GLY A 384 -13.29 -1.82 7.89
C GLY A 384 -13.77 -2.10 6.47
N GLN A 385 -13.05 -1.57 5.48
CA GLN A 385 -13.43 -1.74 4.08
C GLN A 385 -12.22 -1.89 3.15
N TYR A 386 -11.34 -0.91 3.11
CA TYR A 386 -10.15 -0.89 2.25
C TYR A 386 -8.85 -0.86 3.06
N GLY A 387 -8.84 -0.08 4.12
CA GLY A 387 -7.71 0.02 5.01
C GLY A 387 -7.60 -1.21 5.91
N ALA A 388 -6.37 -1.54 6.27
CA ALA A 388 -6.10 -2.49 7.33
C ALA A 388 -5.74 -1.75 8.63
N ALA A 389 -4.85 -2.29 9.39
CA ALA A 389 -4.35 -1.70 10.62
C ALA A 389 -2.89 -1.27 10.45
N ILE A 390 -2.45 -0.38 11.34
CA ILE A 390 -1.03 -0.13 11.63
C ILE A 390 -0.81 -0.24 13.13
N THR A 391 0.44 -0.24 13.58
CA THR A 391 0.77 -0.35 15.00
C THR A 391 1.97 0.51 15.37
N ASP A 392 2.07 0.86 16.65
CA ASP A 392 3.28 1.40 17.28
C ASP A 392 4.03 0.33 18.10
N GLY A 393 3.58 -0.93 18.03
CA GLY A 393 4.07 -2.04 18.85
C GLY A 393 3.26 -2.29 20.12
N THR A 394 2.47 -1.31 20.58
CA THR A 394 1.63 -1.40 21.80
C THR A 394 0.14 -1.22 21.51
N HIS A 395 -0.19 -0.38 20.54
CA HIS A 395 -1.55 -0.12 20.08
C HIS A 395 -1.77 -0.68 18.68
N LEU A 396 -2.99 -1.12 18.43
CA LEU A 396 -3.50 -1.36 17.09
C LEU A 396 -4.30 -0.12 16.65
N TYR A 397 -3.91 0.50 15.54
CA TYR A 397 -4.69 1.56 14.89
C TYR A 397 -5.41 0.98 13.69
N LEU A 398 -6.70 0.67 13.89
CA LEU A 398 -7.53 0.00 12.87
C LEU A 398 -8.31 1.02 12.07
N VAL A 399 -8.25 0.89 10.74
CA VAL A 399 -8.97 1.76 9.80
C VAL A 399 -10.32 1.15 9.51
N GLY A 400 -11.36 1.77 10.04
CA GLY A 400 -12.75 1.48 9.69
C GLY A 400 -13.18 2.20 8.40
N THR A 401 -14.46 2.12 8.06
CA THR A 401 -15.02 2.77 6.86
C THR A 401 -14.90 4.30 6.94
N THR A 402 -15.32 4.89 8.07
CA THR A 402 -15.29 6.35 8.30
C THR A 402 -14.65 6.71 9.64
N ARG A 403 -14.10 5.74 10.34
CA ARG A 403 -13.49 5.93 11.67
C ARG A 403 -12.10 5.31 11.71
N LEU A 404 -11.21 5.95 12.45
CA LEU A 404 -9.94 5.37 12.89
C LEU A 404 -10.08 5.01 14.37
N TYR A 405 -9.71 3.80 14.74
CA TYR A 405 -9.78 3.28 16.10
C TYR A 405 -8.37 3.06 16.64
N ALA A 406 -8.09 3.51 17.85
CA ALA A 406 -6.95 3.03 18.62
C ALA A 406 -7.41 1.97 19.60
N MET A 407 -6.74 0.85 19.59
CA MET A 407 -7.12 -0.34 20.34
C MET A 407 -5.95 -0.92 21.12
N VAL A 408 -6.26 -1.54 22.26
CA VAL A 408 -5.31 -2.34 23.05
C VAL A 408 -5.92 -3.71 23.33
N PRO A 409 -5.09 -4.72 23.65
CA PRO A 409 -5.60 -6.02 24.08
C PRO A 409 -6.60 -5.88 25.24
N ARG A 410 -7.61 -6.74 25.24
CA ARG A 410 -8.42 -6.95 26.45
C ARG A 410 -7.56 -7.76 27.41
N GLY A 411 -7.33 -7.21 28.58
CA GLY A 411 -6.71 -7.95 29.67
C GLY A 411 -7.55 -9.15 30.10
#